data_04304d0ce0f24deab914ad767eee3029
#
_entry.id   04304d0ce0f24deab914ad767eee3029
#
_cell.length_a   1.000
_cell.length_b   1.000
_cell.length_c   1.000
_cell.angle_alpha   90.00
_cell.angle_beta   90.00
_cell.angle_gamma   90.00
#
_symmetry.space_group_name_H-M   'P 1'
#
loop_
_entity.id
_entity.type
_entity.pdbx_description
1 polymer ?
#
loop_
_entity_poly.entity_id
_entity_poly.type
_entity_poly.pdbx_seq_one_letter_code
_entity_poly.pdbx_strand_id
1 'polypeptide(L)'
;LSAFLSVNTRSVVNDIRVDANKPFKQDKPEVSVPAAENFLTGFINEYVNVKNDHESIEKRKENLEKYMVKQKESNYEESERFQLDGVKGDRVLNDYSLYNVKEGDKYSLFQYKVTYTNVFPVEKEVEKKVKDGKKEKKVKEKVTENEKAEKQLLLNIPVISNGDSFAVSAAPYFTQIYDLRGDITLENKNVMKDEYAGDKKEAIEKFLQTFFGKYASEKEEDMVYMMKEPEALGDTLEFGEIKNVKVFETKNGFEAFCVVQFKEKENEIPITENFSLSLTEKSGQYYVEKLKHQ
;
A
#
# COMPACT_ATOMS: atom_id res chain seq x y z
N LEU A 1 38.12 28.28 -46.44
CA LEU A 1 37.52 28.58 -45.12
C LEU A 1 35.99 28.37 -45.12
N SER A 2 35.28 28.53 -46.26
CA SER A 2 33.82 28.38 -46.34
C SER A 2 33.33 26.91 -46.40
N ALA A 3 34.14 25.96 -46.85
CA ALA A 3 33.77 24.54 -46.97
C ALA A 3 33.76 23.79 -45.64
N PHE A 4 34.61 24.22 -44.69
CA PHE A 4 34.70 23.58 -43.36
C PHE A 4 33.53 23.99 -42.42
N LEU A 5 32.98 25.18 -42.58
CA LEU A 5 31.81 25.65 -41.83
C LEU A 5 30.51 24.99 -42.25
N SER A 6 30.41 24.54 -43.53
CA SER A 6 29.21 23.90 -44.04
C SER A 6 29.02 22.44 -43.59
N VAL A 7 30.12 21.75 -43.25
CA VAL A 7 30.08 20.36 -42.77
C VAL A 7 29.63 20.31 -41.32
N ASN A 8 30.13 21.22 -40.49
CA ASN A 8 29.79 21.30 -39.06
C ASN A 8 28.32 21.75 -38.85
N THR A 9 27.82 22.69 -39.68
CA THR A 9 26.40 23.09 -39.58
C THR A 9 25.44 22.03 -40.05
N ARG A 10 25.82 21.16 -41.00
CA ARG A 10 24.96 20.01 -41.40
C ARG A 10 24.90 18.93 -40.31
N SER A 11 25.99 18.65 -39.61
CA SER A 11 26.03 17.69 -38.50
C SER A 11 25.18 18.19 -37.33
N VAL A 12 25.33 19.45 -36.91
CA VAL A 12 24.55 20.06 -35.83
C VAL A 12 23.06 20.15 -36.19
N VAL A 13 22.70 20.44 -37.45
CA VAL A 13 21.29 20.47 -37.89
C VAL A 13 20.69 19.08 -38.00
N ASN A 14 21.49 18.07 -38.35
CA ASN A 14 21.00 16.67 -38.30
C ASN A 14 20.82 16.16 -36.88
N ASP A 15 21.72 16.48 -35.95
CA ASP A 15 21.59 16.13 -34.53
C ASP A 15 20.37 16.83 -33.91
N ILE A 16 20.11 18.10 -34.24
CA ILE A 16 18.90 18.82 -33.82
C ILE A 16 17.63 18.21 -34.44
N ARG A 17 17.70 17.75 -35.71
CA ARG A 17 16.54 17.12 -36.36
C ARG A 17 16.27 15.70 -35.84
N VAL A 18 17.29 14.96 -35.43
CA VAL A 18 17.12 13.62 -34.82
C VAL A 18 16.53 13.76 -33.41
N ASP A 19 16.90 14.78 -32.66
CA ASP A 19 16.31 15.05 -31.35
C ASP A 19 14.89 15.66 -31.43
N ALA A 20 14.58 16.42 -32.48
CA ALA A 20 13.23 16.94 -32.70
C ALA A 20 12.18 15.85 -33.08
N ASN A 21 12.64 14.69 -33.54
CA ASN A 21 11.78 13.55 -33.87
C ASN A 21 11.70 12.48 -32.77
N LYS A 22 12.44 12.61 -31.67
CA LYS A 22 12.12 11.86 -30.47
C LYS A 22 10.83 12.45 -29.90
N PRO A 23 9.75 11.65 -29.73
CA PRO A 23 8.60 12.14 -29.01
C PRO A 23 9.10 12.62 -27.65
N PHE A 24 8.87 13.90 -27.37
CA PHE A 24 9.09 14.47 -26.04
C PHE A 24 8.27 13.61 -25.10
N LYS A 25 8.87 12.61 -24.47
CA LYS A 25 8.28 11.95 -23.30
C LYS A 25 8.26 13.07 -22.27
N GLN A 26 7.13 13.72 -22.18
CA GLN A 26 6.82 14.55 -21.04
C GLN A 26 6.85 13.56 -19.88
N ASP A 27 7.94 13.60 -19.09
CA ASP A 27 8.02 12.80 -17.87
C ASP A 27 6.79 13.19 -17.07
N LYS A 28 5.82 12.25 -17.01
CA LYS A 28 4.61 12.44 -16.24
C LYS A 28 5.04 12.70 -14.82
N PRO A 29 4.65 13.81 -14.19
CA PRO A 29 5.04 14.06 -12.81
C PRO A 29 4.59 12.86 -11.96
N GLU A 30 5.52 12.30 -11.22
CA GLU A 30 5.25 11.19 -10.30
C GLU A 30 4.19 11.63 -9.30
N VAL A 31 3.12 10.83 -9.18
CA VAL A 31 2.03 11.17 -8.28
C VAL A 31 2.46 10.85 -6.85
N SER A 32 2.59 11.89 -6.01
CA SER A 32 2.79 11.68 -4.58
C SER A 32 1.57 10.99 -3.97
N VAL A 33 1.69 9.70 -3.66
CA VAL A 33 0.59 8.91 -3.08
C VAL A 33 0.05 9.54 -1.79
N PRO A 34 0.87 9.95 -0.80
CA PRO A 34 0.35 10.57 0.42
C PRO A 34 -0.42 11.87 0.18
N ALA A 35 0.02 12.71 -0.75
CA ALA A 35 -0.66 13.95 -1.09
C ALA A 35 -1.99 13.68 -1.81
N ALA A 36 -2.02 12.69 -2.71
CA ALA A 36 -3.22 12.26 -3.40
C ALA A 36 -4.24 11.64 -2.41
N GLU A 37 -3.80 10.86 -1.41
CA GLU A 37 -4.66 10.32 -0.36
C GLU A 37 -5.34 11.44 0.45
N ASN A 38 -4.60 12.48 0.84
CA ASN A 38 -5.16 13.63 1.53
C ASN A 38 -6.24 14.33 0.67
N PHE A 39 -5.97 14.52 -0.63
CA PHE A 39 -6.95 15.07 -1.58
C PHE A 39 -8.19 14.19 -1.68
N LEU A 40 -8.02 12.87 -1.79
CA LEU A 40 -9.10 11.90 -2.00
C LEU A 40 -9.93 11.62 -0.74
N THR A 41 -9.41 11.91 0.46
CA THR A 41 -10.16 11.74 1.72
C THR A 41 -11.51 12.45 1.69
N GLY A 42 -11.53 13.73 1.33
CA GLY A 42 -12.78 14.51 1.20
C GLY A 42 -13.66 13.98 0.09
N PHE A 43 -13.08 13.65 -1.07
CA PHE A 43 -13.81 13.10 -2.20
C PHE A 43 -14.52 11.78 -1.87
N ILE A 44 -13.83 10.82 -1.23
CA ILE A 44 -14.39 9.52 -0.86
C ILE A 44 -15.56 9.68 0.11
N ASN A 45 -15.41 10.55 1.10
CA ASN A 45 -16.48 10.86 2.05
C ASN A 45 -17.74 11.41 1.35
N GLU A 46 -17.57 12.38 0.45
CA GLU A 46 -18.69 12.93 -0.32
C GLU A 46 -19.28 11.90 -1.30
N TYR A 47 -18.44 11.11 -1.96
CA TYR A 47 -18.88 10.15 -2.98
C TYR A 47 -19.65 8.97 -2.40
N VAL A 48 -19.16 8.41 -1.30
CA VAL A 48 -19.75 7.20 -0.71
C VAL A 48 -20.96 7.53 0.15
N ASN A 49 -20.95 8.59 0.92
CA ASN A 49 -22.12 8.98 1.71
C ASN A 49 -23.23 9.52 0.82
N VAL A 50 -24.43 9.00 1.03
CA VAL A 50 -25.66 9.47 0.35
C VAL A 50 -26.75 9.58 1.39
N LYS A 51 -27.37 10.75 1.48
CA LYS A 51 -28.53 11.00 2.30
C LYS A 51 -29.75 11.21 1.39
N ASN A 52 -30.84 10.51 1.68
CA ASN A 52 -32.05 10.52 0.83
C ASN A 52 -32.93 11.75 1.11
N ASP A 53 -32.37 12.92 0.89
CA ASP A 53 -33.11 14.17 0.84
C ASP A 53 -32.55 15.07 -0.29
N HIS A 54 -33.41 15.85 -0.88
CA HIS A 54 -33.10 16.63 -2.07
C HIS A 54 -31.95 17.64 -1.83
N GLU A 55 -31.94 18.35 -0.71
CA GLU A 55 -30.90 19.33 -0.38
C GLU A 55 -29.53 18.67 -0.23
N SER A 56 -29.46 17.54 0.46
CA SER A 56 -28.22 16.77 0.64
C SER A 56 -27.69 16.21 -0.68
N ILE A 57 -28.58 15.76 -1.58
CA ILE A 57 -28.20 15.24 -2.91
C ILE A 57 -27.60 16.36 -3.77
N GLU A 58 -28.24 17.52 -3.84
CA GLU A 58 -27.72 18.66 -4.62
C GLU A 58 -26.39 19.17 -4.06
N LYS A 59 -26.28 19.34 -2.74
CA LYS A 59 -25.04 19.74 -2.09
C LYS A 59 -23.90 18.76 -2.32
N ARG A 60 -24.20 17.45 -2.25
CA ARG A 60 -23.23 16.38 -2.55
C ARG A 60 -22.71 16.50 -3.99
N LYS A 61 -23.60 16.69 -4.95
CA LYS A 61 -23.26 16.91 -6.36
C LYS A 61 -22.33 18.11 -6.52
N GLU A 62 -22.70 19.26 -6.01
CA GLU A 62 -21.87 20.48 -6.05
C GLU A 62 -20.48 20.28 -5.43
N ASN A 63 -20.40 19.55 -4.32
CA ASN A 63 -19.13 19.26 -3.66
C ASN A 63 -18.26 18.33 -4.48
N LEU A 64 -18.82 17.29 -5.07
CA LEU A 64 -18.09 16.33 -5.92
C LEU A 64 -17.55 16.99 -7.20
N GLU A 65 -18.30 17.91 -7.81
CA GLU A 65 -17.85 18.64 -9.00
C GLU A 65 -16.58 19.48 -8.75
N LYS A 66 -16.34 19.93 -7.51
CA LYS A 66 -15.13 20.69 -7.15
C LYS A 66 -13.85 19.85 -7.26
N TYR A 67 -13.96 18.54 -7.18
CA TYR A 67 -12.83 17.59 -7.30
C TYR A 67 -12.54 17.18 -8.76
N MET A 68 -13.49 17.45 -9.66
CA MET A 68 -13.38 16.98 -11.04
C MET A 68 -12.47 17.85 -11.89
N VAL A 69 -11.85 17.22 -12.88
CA VAL A 69 -11.13 17.95 -13.94
C VAL A 69 -12.10 18.86 -14.68
N LYS A 70 -11.69 20.13 -14.88
CA LYS A 70 -12.44 21.07 -15.72
C LYS A 70 -12.11 20.82 -17.19
N GLN A 71 -13.08 20.40 -17.97
CA GLN A 71 -12.94 20.24 -19.42
C GLN A 71 -13.35 21.54 -20.12
N LYS A 72 -12.52 22.02 -21.07
CA LYS A 72 -12.82 23.24 -21.82
C LYS A 72 -13.95 23.06 -22.85
N GLU A 73 -14.10 21.84 -23.36
CA GLU A 73 -15.17 21.46 -24.31
C GLU A 73 -15.57 20.01 -23.96
N SER A 74 -16.75 19.81 -23.41
CA SER A 74 -17.33 18.50 -23.11
C SER A 74 -18.53 18.25 -24.02
N ASN A 75 -18.53 17.14 -24.78
CA ASN A 75 -19.69 16.67 -25.53
C ASN A 75 -20.70 15.91 -24.63
N TYR A 76 -20.43 15.80 -23.33
CA TYR A 76 -21.31 15.21 -22.33
C TYR A 76 -21.78 16.30 -21.38
N GLU A 77 -23.07 16.28 -21.07
CA GLU A 77 -23.61 17.17 -20.02
C GLU A 77 -22.97 16.78 -18.68
N GLU A 78 -22.01 17.59 -18.20
CA GLU A 78 -21.34 17.42 -16.92
C GLU A 78 -22.33 17.33 -15.75
N SER A 79 -23.54 17.90 -15.95
CA SER A 79 -24.63 17.95 -14.98
C SER A 79 -25.17 16.57 -14.53
N GLU A 80 -24.99 15.51 -15.32
CA GLU A 80 -25.56 14.18 -15.03
C GLU A 80 -24.61 13.25 -14.25
N ARG A 81 -23.34 13.60 -14.14
CA ARG A 81 -22.28 12.70 -13.61
C ARG A 81 -22.51 12.18 -12.20
N PHE A 82 -23.09 12.98 -11.33
CA PHE A 82 -23.36 12.64 -9.93
C PHE A 82 -24.84 12.73 -9.56
N GLN A 83 -25.70 12.75 -10.56
CA GLN A 83 -27.14 12.77 -10.34
C GLN A 83 -27.61 11.45 -9.72
N LEU A 84 -28.49 11.56 -8.75
CA LEU A 84 -29.07 10.45 -8.01
C LEU A 84 -30.60 10.52 -8.09
N ASP A 85 -31.15 9.84 -9.09
CA ASP A 85 -32.58 9.77 -9.26
C ASP A 85 -33.19 8.53 -8.56
N GLY A 86 -34.35 8.68 -7.95
CA GLY A 86 -35.12 7.58 -7.38
C GLY A 86 -34.44 6.89 -6.19
N VAL A 87 -33.59 7.59 -5.45
CA VAL A 87 -32.95 7.08 -4.21
C VAL A 87 -34.04 6.72 -3.20
N LYS A 88 -33.96 5.49 -2.63
CA LYS A 88 -34.95 4.99 -1.66
C LYS A 88 -34.39 4.84 -0.24
N GLY A 89 -33.17 5.30 0.02
CA GLY A 89 -32.56 5.13 1.34
C GLY A 89 -31.21 5.84 1.42
N ASP A 90 -30.59 5.73 2.58
CA ASP A 90 -29.29 6.33 2.87
C ASP A 90 -28.16 5.35 2.62
N ARG A 91 -26.97 5.84 2.34
CA ARG A 91 -25.71 5.10 2.37
C ARG A 91 -24.72 5.83 3.25
N VAL A 92 -24.14 5.08 4.19
CA VAL A 92 -23.19 5.60 5.18
C VAL A 92 -21.86 4.89 5.01
N LEU A 93 -20.79 5.63 4.77
CA LEU A 93 -19.42 5.13 4.78
C LEU A 93 -19.03 4.72 6.20
N ASN A 94 -18.61 3.46 6.39
CA ASN A 94 -18.14 2.94 7.67
C ASN A 94 -16.62 3.03 7.78
N ASP A 95 -15.93 2.58 6.71
CA ASP A 95 -14.47 2.52 6.67
C ASP A 95 -13.94 2.51 5.24
N TYR A 96 -12.71 2.98 5.04
CA TYR A 96 -11.99 2.86 3.78
C TYR A 96 -10.48 2.81 4.00
N SER A 97 -9.79 2.13 3.11
CA SER A 97 -8.32 2.08 3.08
C SER A 97 -7.81 2.01 1.66
N LEU A 98 -6.64 2.62 1.41
CA LEU A 98 -5.96 2.47 0.13
C LEU A 98 -5.62 0.99 -0.09
N TYR A 99 -6.03 0.44 -1.21
CA TYR A 99 -5.82 -0.95 -1.58
C TYR A 99 -4.69 -1.13 -2.58
N ASN A 100 -4.66 -0.28 -3.60
CA ASN A 100 -3.65 -0.32 -4.66
C ASN A 100 -3.64 1.01 -5.44
N VAL A 101 -2.51 1.33 -6.06
CA VAL A 101 -2.39 2.41 -7.03
C VAL A 101 -1.84 1.81 -8.32
N LYS A 102 -2.59 1.94 -9.42
CA LYS A 102 -2.16 1.51 -10.75
C LYS A 102 -1.76 2.72 -11.57
N GLU A 103 -0.49 2.79 -11.91
CA GLU A 103 0.03 3.82 -12.80
C GLU A 103 -0.46 3.55 -14.24
N GLY A 104 -0.94 4.59 -14.90
CA GLY A 104 -1.35 4.56 -16.30
C GLY A 104 -0.78 5.75 -17.08
N ASP A 105 -0.87 5.73 -18.39
CA ASP A 105 -0.29 6.77 -19.25
C ASP A 105 -0.94 8.15 -19.07
N LYS A 106 -2.25 8.18 -18.82
CA LYS A 106 -3.04 9.42 -18.74
C LYS A 106 -3.44 9.81 -17.33
N TYR A 107 -3.62 8.85 -16.46
CA TYR A 107 -4.03 9.02 -15.06
C TYR A 107 -3.50 7.88 -14.20
N SER A 108 -3.43 8.08 -12.90
CA SER A 108 -3.20 7.02 -11.92
C SER A 108 -4.54 6.57 -11.35
N LEU A 109 -4.77 5.26 -11.29
CA LEU A 109 -6.00 4.70 -10.75
C LEU A 109 -5.79 4.35 -9.27
N PHE A 110 -6.38 5.15 -8.40
CA PHE A 110 -6.42 4.88 -6.97
C PHE A 110 -7.57 3.94 -6.65
N GLN A 111 -7.26 2.84 -5.99
CA GLN A 111 -8.22 1.80 -5.63
C GLN A 111 -8.35 1.73 -4.11
N TYR A 112 -9.54 2.02 -3.60
CA TYR A 112 -9.84 1.98 -2.18
C TYR A 112 -10.79 0.84 -1.86
N LYS A 113 -10.43 0.03 -0.87
CA LYS A 113 -11.36 -0.88 -0.24
C LYS A 113 -12.29 -0.05 0.63
N VAL A 114 -13.58 -0.05 0.33
CA VAL A 114 -14.59 0.71 1.06
C VAL A 114 -15.64 -0.21 1.68
N THR A 115 -15.99 0.05 2.93
CA THR A 115 -17.08 -0.62 3.64
C THR A 115 -18.14 0.42 3.94
N TYR A 116 -19.38 0.17 3.54
CA TYR A 116 -20.51 1.06 3.76
C TYR A 116 -21.79 0.31 4.08
N THR A 117 -22.72 0.99 4.77
CA THR A 117 -24.02 0.48 5.12
C THR A 117 -25.12 1.20 4.32
N ASN A 118 -25.93 0.45 3.59
CA ASN A 118 -27.18 0.97 3.04
C ASN A 118 -28.27 0.84 4.09
N VAL A 119 -29.07 1.89 4.26
CA VAL A 119 -30.25 1.94 5.14
C VAL A 119 -31.43 2.23 4.25
N PHE A 120 -32.36 1.30 4.13
CA PHE A 120 -33.47 1.43 3.18
C PHE A 120 -34.80 0.91 3.78
N PRO A 121 -35.95 1.51 3.38
CA PRO A 121 -37.24 1.08 3.86
C PRO A 121 -37.70 -0.23 3.22
N VAL A 122 -38.20 -1.13 4.04
CA VAL A 122 -38.81 -2.41 3.60
C VAL A 122 -40.22 -2.50 4.16
N GLU A 123 -41.21 -2.83 3.31
CA GLU A 123 -42.57 -3.11 3.75
C GLU A 123 -42.67 -4.52 4.31
N LYS A 124 -43.12 -4.65 5.57
CA LYS A 124 -43.41 -5.94 6.22
C LYS A 124 -44.87 -6.05 6.55
N GLU A 125 -45.46 -7.22 6.33
CA GLU A 125 -46.80 -7.52 6.83
C GLU A 125 -46.70 -8.02 8.27
N VAL A 126 -47.31 -7.30 9.21
CA VAL A 126 -47.40 -7.68 10.61
C VAL A 126 -48.88 -8.01 10.94
N GLU A 127 -49.10 -9.11 11.66
CA GLU A 127 -50.45 -9.45 12.17
C GLU A 127 -50.69 -8.64 13.44
N LYS A 128 -51.74 -7.81 13.41
CA LYS A 128 -52.17 -7.03 14.55
C LYS A 128 -53.51 -7.60 15.07
N LYS A 129 -53.59 -7.86 16.35
CA LYS A 129 -54.86 -8.26 16.99
C LYS A 129 -55.68 -7.01 17.24
N VAL A 130 -56.82 -6.88 16.57
CA VAL A 130 -57.78 -5.78 16.80
C VAL A 130 -58.97 -6.36 17.54
N LYS A 131 -59.41 -5.69 18.62
CA LYS A 131 -60.62 -6.02 19.36
C LYS A 131 -61.82 -5.48 18.60
N ASP A 132 -62.66 -6.42 18.09
CA ASP A 132 -63.97 -6.13 17.52
C ASP A 132 -65.04 -6.64 18.50
N GLY A 133 -65.44 -5.75 19.43
CA GLY A 133 -66.34 -6.10 20.54
C GLY A 133 -65.70 -7.11 21.53
N LYS A 134 -66.32 -8.30 21.69
CA LYS A 134 -65.85 -9.40 22.55
C LYS A 134 -64.96 -10.40 21.83
N LYS A 135 -64.63 -10.21 20.52
CA LYS A 135 -63.80 -11.13 19.73
C LYS A 135 -62.51 -10.43 19.27
N GLU A 136 -61.39 -11.16 19.33
CA GLU A 136 -60.15 -10.73 18.74
C GLU A 136 -60.10 -11.14 17.26
N LYS A 137 -59.84 -10.20 16.38
CA LYS A 137 -59.65 -10.42 14.94
C LYS A 137 -58.20 -10.08 14.56
N LYS A 138 -57.54 -10.98 13.84
CA LYS A 138 -56.21 -10.72 13.29
C LYS A 138 -56.37 -9.92 11.99
N VAL A 139 -55.78 -8.75 11.95
CA VAL A 139 -55.73 -7.90 10.74
C VAL A 139 -54.26 -7.80 10.32
N LYS A 140 -54.00 -8.00 9.05
CA LYS A 140 -52.66 -7.75 8.48
C LYS A 140 -52.50 -6.26 8.20
N GLU A 141 -51.49 -5.67 8.78
CA GLU A 141 -51.12 -4.29 8.57
C GLU A 141 -49.73 -4.25 7.91
N LYS A 142 -49.52 -3.41 6.89
CA LYS A 142 -48.21 -3.13 6.30
C LYS A 142 -47.53 -2.09 7.13
N VAL A 143 -46.34 -2.44 7.64
CA VAL A 143 -45.49 -1.54 8.39
C VAL A 143 -44.17 -1.36 7.61
N THR A 144 -43.72 -0.13 7.46
CA THR A 144 -42.43 0.16 6.86
C THR A 144 -41.36 0.20 7.94
N GLU A 145 -40.37 -0.65 7.85
CA GLU A 145 -39.20 -0.69 8.73
C GLU A 145 -37.92 -0.43 7.92
N ASN A 146 -36.95 0.23 8.53
CA ASN A 146 -35.64 0.39 7.91
C ASN A 146 -34.78 -0.83 8.14
N GLU A 147 -34.32 -1.43 7.07
CA GLU A 147 -33.30 -2.48 7.08
C GLU A 147 -31.91 -1.90 6.78
N LYS A 148 -30.88 -2.63 7.23
CA LYS A 148 -29.49 -2.28 7.03
C LYS A 148 -28.78 -3.41 6.28
N ALA A 149 -27.99 -3.05 5.26
CA ALA A 149 -27.14 -3.97 4.53
C ALA A 149 -25.74 -3.40 4.39
N GLU A 150 -24.77 -4.07 5.02
CA GLU A 150 -23.37 -3.72 4.86
C GLU A 150 -22.81 -4.30 3.56
N LYS A 151 -21.96 -3.53 2.87
CA LYS A 151 -21.27 -3.94 1.65
C LYS A 151 -19.82 -3.51 1.72
N GLN A 152 -18.96 -4.35 1.13
CA GLN A 152 -17.54 -4.06 0.95
C GLN A 152 -17.19 -4.23 -0.53
N LEU A 153 -16.65 -3.19 -1.15
CA LEU A 153 -16.29 -3.13 -2.56
C LEU A 153 -14.98 -2.37 -2.76
N LEU A 154 -14.43 -2.49 -3.94
CA LEU A 154 -13.28 -1.71 -4.38
C LEU A 154 -13.78 -0.48 -5.15
N LEU A 155 -13.53 0.71 -4.62
CA LEU A 155 -13.81 1.98 -5.28
C LEU A 155 -12.59 2.39 -6.10
N ASN A 156 -12.78 2.57 -7.40
CA ASN A 156 -11.75 2.93 -8.36
C ASN A 156 -11.90 4.41 -8.73
N ILE A 157 -10.86 5.21 -8.47
CA ILE A 157 -10.86 6.66 -8.68
C ILE A 157 -9.71 7.02 -9.62
N PRO A 158 -9.99 7.43 -10.86
CA PRO A 158 -8.96 7.91 -11.78
C PRO A 158 -8.54 9.33 -11.43
N VAL A 159 -7.25 9.53 -11.13
CA VAL A 159 -6.67 10.80 -10.68
C VAL A 159 -5.60 11.27 -11.64
N ILE A 160 -5.62 12.55 -11.97
CA ILE A 160 -4.54 13.25 -12.66
C ILE A 160 -3.86 14.24 -11.72
N SER A 161 -2.58 14.49 -11.97
CA SER A 161 -1.79 15.47 -11.23
C SER A 161 -0.97 16.32 -12.19
N ASN A 162 -0.72 17.57 -11.81
CA ASN A 162 0.27 18.44 -12.45
C ASN A 162 1.56 18.59 -11.61
N GLY A 163 1.73 17.75 -10.57
CA GLY A 163 2.81 17.80 -9.59
C GLY A 163 2.33 18.34 -8.24
N ASP A 164 1.71 19.50 -8.21
CA ASP A 164 1.30 20.18 -6.97
C ASP A 164 -0.19 20.01 -6.64
N SER A 165 -1.00 19.70 -7.63
CA SER A 165 -2.47 19.66 -7.51
C SER A 165 -3.03 18.40 -8.16
N PHE A 166 -4.21 17.99 -7.69
CA PHE A 166 -4.90 16.79 -8.12
C PHE A 166 -6.31 17.09 -8.63
N ALA A 167 -6.79 16.25 -9.54
CA ALA A 167 -8.19 16.25 -9.93
C ALA A 167 -8.63 14.82 -10.28
N VAL A 168 -9.90 14.51 -10.06
CA VAL A 168 -10.53 13.27 -10.52
C VAL A 168 -10.86 13.42 -12.00
N SER A 169 -10.31 12.55 -12.84
CA SER A 169 -10.36 12.73 -14.30
C SER A 169 -11.61 12.14 -14.97
N ALA A 170 -12.28 11.20 -14.31
CA ALA A 170 -13.51 10.56 -14.79
C ALA A 170 -14.36 10.08 -13.62
N ALA A 171 -15.61 9.70 -13.88
CA ALA A 171 -16.50 9.14 -12.86
C ALA A 171 -15.89 7.90 -12.20
N PRO A 172 -15.85 7.85 -10.86
CA PRO A 172 -15.41 6.66 -10.13
C PRO A 172 -16.37 5.49 -10.34
N TYR A 173 -15.86 4.27 -10.15
CA TYR A 173 -16.66 3.07 -10.31
C TYR A 173 -16.29 1.99 -9.28
N PHE A 174 -17.23 1.12 -8.98
CA PHE A 174 -17.03 0.01 -8.05
C PHE A 174 -16.70 -1.29 -8.79
N THR A 175 -15.83 -2.09 -8.18
CA THR A 175 -15.52 -3.46 -8.60
C THR A 175 -15.44 -4.40 -7.40
N GLN A 176 -15.36 -5.69 -7.67
CA GLN A 176 -15.04 -6.66 -6.64
C GLN A 176 -13.58 -6.50 -6.17
N ILE A 177 -13.33 -6.81 -4.89
CA ILE A 177 -12.00 -6.87 -4.32
C ILE A 177 -11.31 -8.13 -4.87
N TYR A 178 -10.10 -7.97 -5.37
CA TYR A 178 -9.26 -9.06 -5.88
C TYR A 178 -8.10 -9.34 -4.93
N ASP A 179 -7.49 -10.52 -5.04
CA ASP A 179 -6.33 -10.88 -4.23
C ASP A 179 -5.06 -10.21 -4.79
N LEU A 180 -4.24 -9.66 -3.91
CA LEU A 180 -2.92 -9.09 -4.25
C LEU A 180 -1.79 -10.11 -4.10
N ARG A 181 -2.06 -11.28 -3.52
CA ARG A 181 -1.05 -12.35 -3.44
C ARG A 181 -0.76 -12.91 -4.83
N GLY A 182 0.50 -13.13 -5.10
CA GLY A 182 0.97 -13.71 -6.36
C GLY A 182 2.15 -14.65 -6.15
N ASP A 183 2.36 -15.57 -7.07
CA ASP A 183 3.52 -16.45 -7.09
C ASP A 183 4.72 -15.66 -7.62
N ILE A 184 5.50 -15.10 -6.69
CA ILE A 184 6.72 -14.36 -7.02
C ILE A 184 7.91 -15.22 -6.61
N THR A 185 8.75 -15.58 -7.58
CA THR A 185 9.97 -16.35 -7.33
C THR A 185 11.18 -15.42 -7.40
N LEU A 186 11.98 -15.41 -6.34
CA LEU A 186 13.28 -14.74 -6.34
C LEU A 186 14.35 -15.73 -6.77
N GLU A 187 15.13 -15.38 -7.79
CA GLU A 187 16.34 -16.12 -8.12
C GLU A 187 17.39 -15.91 -7.03
N ASN A 188 17.72 -16.97 -6.31
CA ASN A 188 18.75 -16.92 -5.28
C ASN A 188 20.14 -17.06 -5.92
N LYS A 189 20.81 -15.94 -6.18
CA LYS A 189 22.16 -15.90 -6.81
C LYS A 189 23.28 -16.50 -5.94
N ASN A 190 22.99 -16.84 -4.67
CA ASN A 190 23.99 -17.33 -3.71
C ASN A 190 24.09 -18.88 -3.64
N VAL A 191 23.36 -19.62 -4.48
CA VAL A 191 23.29 -21.10 -4.43
C VAL A 191 24.58 -21.80 -4.90
N MET A 192 25.58 -21.07 -5.43
CA MET A 192 26.77 -21.67 -6.05
C MET A 192 28.08 -21.53 -5.27
N LYS A 193 28.05 -21.12 -3.99
CA LYS A 193 29.26 -21.10 -3.16
C LYS A 193 29.29 -22.35 -2.26
N ASP A 194 30.45 -23.01 -2.17
CA ASP A 194 30.63 -24.04 -1.18
C ASP A 194 30.63 -23.46 0.22
N GLU A 195 29.90 -24.09 1.13
CA GLU A 195 29.86 -23.68 2.53
C GLU A 195 31.24 -23.90 3.15
N TYR A 196 31.70 -22.92 3.92
CA TYR A 196 32.98 -22.99 4.61
C TYR A 196 32.98 -24.09 5.67
N ALA A 197 33.89 -25.05 5.54
CA ALA A 197 34.03 -26.19 6.45
C ALA A 197 35.38 -26.14 7.22
N GLY A 198 36.06 -24.98 7.26
CA GLY A 198 37.35 -24.82 7.89
C GLY A 198 37.29 -24.67 9.41
N ASP A 199 38.46 -24.53 10.02
CA ASP A 199 38.73 -24.48 11.46
C ASP A 199 38.08 -23.29 12.19
N LYS A 200 37.75 -22.22 11.46
CA LYS A 200 37.12 -21.02 12.03
C LYS A 200 35.59 -21.12 12.18
N LYS A 201 34.96 -22.15 11.61
CA LYS A 201 33.48 -22.26 11.59
C LYS A 201 32.91 -22.24 13.00
N GLU A 202 33.43 -23.05 13.91
CA GLU A 202 32.96 -23.13 15.30
C GLU A 202 33.11 -21.78 16.04
N ALA A 203 34.22 -21.08 15.82
CA ALA A 203 34.45 -19.75 16.41
C ALA A 203 33.48 -18.71 15.89
N ILE A 204 33.13 -18.74 14.60
CA ILE A 204 32.13 -17.87 13.97
C ILE A 204 30.74 -18.18 14.55
N GLU A 205 30.34 -19.42 14.63
CA GLU A 205 29.05 -19.82 15.20
C GLU A 205 28.92 -19.39 16.66
N LYS A 206 29.97 -19.54 17.47
CA LYS A 206 30.00 -19.06 18.86
C LYS A 206 29.92 -17.53 18.93
N PHE A 207 30.59 -16.82 18.04
CA PHE A 207 30.48 -15.37 17.95
C PHE A 207 29.04 -14.97 17.63
N LEU A 208 28.39 -15.62 16.67
CA LEU A 208 27.02 -15.34 16.27
C LEU A 208 26.01 -15.56 17.41
N GLN A 209 26.20 -16.61 18.21
CA GLN A 209 25.39 -16.85 19.42
C GLN A 209 25.51 -15.67 20.41
N THR A 210 26.74 -15.21 20.65
CA THR A 210 27.01 -14.07 21.52
C THR A 210 26.45 -12.77 20.95
N PHE A 211 26.61 -12.58 19.63
CA PHE A 211 26.13 -11.41 18.91
C PHE A 211 24.61 -11.28 19.00
N PHE A 212 23.85 -12.33 18.65
CA PHE A 212 22.39 -12.27 18.68
C PHE A 212 21.83 -12.24 20.11
N GLY A 213 22.51 -12.82 21.09
CA GLY A 213 22.15 -12.64 22.50
C GLY A 213 22.22 -11.17 22.91
N LYS A 214 23.29 -10.47 22.52
CA LYS A 214 23.45 -9.03 22.79
C LYS A 214 22.53 -8.16 21.91
N TYR A 215 22.37 -8.50 20.66
CA TYR A 215 21.43 -7.85 19.75
C TYR A 215 19.99 -7.81 20.30
N ALA A 216 19.59 -8.88 20.98
CA ALA A 216 18.28 -8.92 21.64
C ALA A 216 18.21 -8.05 22.91
N SER A 217 19.25 -8.11 23.77
CA SER A 217 19.20 -7.54 25.13
C SER A 217 19.78 -6.13 25.26
N GLU A 218 20.76 -5.77 24.44
CA GLU A 218 21.46 -4.49 24.56
C GLU A 218 20.74 -3.37 23.80
N LYS A 219 21.15 -2.13 24.04
CA LYS A 219 20.74 -0.99 23.25
C LYS A 219 21.62 -0.83 22.01
N GLU A 220 21.11 -0.13 21.01
CA GLU A 220 21.83 0.16 19.77
C GLU A 220 23.21 0.76 20.04
N GLU A 221 23.34 1.74 20.96
CA GLU A 221 24.58 2.41 21.32
C GLU A 221 25.64 1.45 21.90
N ASP A 222 25.21 0.36 22.54
CA ASP A 222 26.08 -0.65 23.13
C ASP A 222 26.60 -1.67 22.12
N MET A 223 26.05 -1.69 20.88
CA MET A 223 26.48 -2.63 19.83
C MET A 223 27.66 -2.15 19.00
N VAL A 224 28.14 -0.92 19.17
CA VAL A 224 29.21 -0.30 18.36
C VAL A 224 30.54 -1.09 18.38
N TYR A 225 30.79 -1.88 19.41
CA TYR A 225 31.97 -2.71 19.53
C TYR A 225 31.85 -4.06 18.80
N MET A 226 30.65 -4.46 18.41
CA MET A 226 30.39 -5.70 17.69
C MET A 226 30.01 -5.48 16.22
N MET A 227 29.50 -4.30 15.86
CA MET A 227 29.05 -4.01 14.50
C MET A 227 29.28 -2.56 14.12
N LYS A 228 29.45 -2.34 12.80
CA LYS A 228 29.79 -1.02 12.21
C LYS A 228 28.61 -0.06 12.18
N GLU A 229 27.45 -0.55 11.81
CA GLU A 229 26.20 0.18 11.79
C GLU A 229 25.36 -0.42 12.93
N PRO A 230 25.35 0.21 14.14
CA PRO A 230 24.69 -0.35 15.29
C PRO A 230 23.20 -0.54 15.08
N GLU A 231 22.71 -1.68 15.52
CA GLU A 231 21.30 -2.06 15.54
C GLU A 231 21.05 -3.03 16.67
N ALA A 232 19.92 -2.95 17.36
CA ALA A 232 19.54 -3.87 18.44
C ALA A 232 18.05 -3.85 18.72
N LEU A 233 17.53 -4.88 19.38
CA LEU A 233 16.13 -4.97 19.78
C LEU A 233 15.85 -4.26 21.12
N GLY A 234 16.89 -3.82 21.85
CA GLY A 234 16.74 -3.03 23.06
C GLY A 234 15.90 -3.71 24.14
N ASP A 235 16.09 -5.01 24.34
CA ASP A 235 15.40 -5.84 25.33
C ASP A 235 13.87 -6.00 25.09
N THR A 236 13.38 -5.72 23.86
CA THR A 236 11.96 -5.93 23.50
C THR A 236 11.62 -7.39 23.25
N LEU A 237 12.58 -8.18 22.78
CA LEU A 237 12.47 -9.61 22.55
C LEU A 237 13.60 -10.35 23.27
N GLU A 238 13.40 -11.62 23.57
CA GLU A 238 14.44 -12.51 24.08
C GLU A 238 15.08 -13.30 22.94
N PHE A 239 16.40 -13.46 22.99
CA PHE A 239 17.09 -14.39 22.09
C PHE A 239 16.73 -15.82 22.46
N GLY A 240 16.22 -16.58 21.48
CA GLY A 240 15.93 -18.00 21.62
C GLY A 240 17.12 -18.85 21.20
N GLU A 241 17.25 -19.05 19.89
CA GLU A 241 18.32 -19.88 19.30
C GLU A 241 18.62 -19.46 17.85
N ILE A 242 19.79 -19.86 17.37
CA ILE A 242 20.08 -19.86 15.93
C ILE A 242 19.71 -21.23 15.37
N LYS A 243 18.65 -21.30 14.57
CA LYS A 243 18.16 -22.56 13.99
C LYS A 243 19.02 -23.08 12.85
N ASN A 244 19.65 -22.19 12.11
CA ASN A 244 20.50 -22.54 10.98
C ASN A 244 21.55 -21.46 10.77
N VAL A 245 22.79 -21.92 10.47
CA VAL A 245 23.91 -21.06 10.09
C VAL A 245 24.57 -21.65 8.85
N LYS A 246 24.79 -20.82 7.84
CA LYS A 246 25.65 -21.14 6.72
C LYS A 246 26.73 -20.08 6.61
N VAL A 247 27.99 -20.49 6.58
CA VAL A 247 29.15 -19.59 6.50
C VAL A 247 29.83 -19.78 5.16
N PHE A 248 30.19 -18.69 4.51
CA PHE A 248 30.91 -18.66 3.24
C PHE A 248 32.16 -17.80 3.38
N GLU A 249 33.28 -18.28 2.87
CA GLU A 249 34.50 -17.49 2.85
C GLU A 249 34.44 -16.44 1.72
N THR A 250 34.94 -15.25 2.00
CA THR A 250 35.02 -14.14 1.07
C THR A 250 36.44 -13.59 1.01
N LYS A 251 36.74 -12.69 0.07
CA LYS A 251 38.09 -12.08 -0.04
C LYS A 251 38.53 -11.34 1.23
N ASN A 252 37.57 -10.82 2.02
CA ASN A 252 37.84 -9.92 3.15
C ASN A 252 37.32 -10.45 4.49
N GLY A 253 37.00 -11.73 4.59
CA GLY A 253 36.44 -12.34 5.80
C GLY A 253 35.39 -13.40 5.48
N PHE A 254 34.24 -13.33 6.12
CA PHE A 254 33.17 -14.31 5.97
C PHE A 254 31.83 -13.65 5.72
N GLU A 255 30.93 -14.39 5.09
CA GLU A 255 29.51 -14.05 4.98
C GLU A 255 28.72 -15.17 5.69
N ALA A 256 27.94 -14.79 6.69
CA ALA A 256 27.12 -15.74 7.44
C ALA A 256 25.63 -15.47 7.16
N PHE A 257 24.89 -16.53 6.82
CA PHE A 257 23.44 -16.52 6.72
C PHE A 257 22.88 -17.25 7.93
N CYS A 258 22.02 -16.56 8.68
CA CYS A 258 21.49 -17.08 9.93
C CYS A 258 19.96 -17.07 9.90
N VAL A 259 19.36 -18.17 10.37
CA VAL A 259 17.96 -18.22 10.74
C VAL A 259 17.89 -18.16 12.26
N VAL A 260 17.44 -17.02 12.80
CA VAL A 260 17.45 -16.73 14.23
C VAL A 260 16.03 -16.71 14.77
N GLN A 261 15.82 -17.35 15.92
CA GLN A 261 14.55 -17.30 16.63
C GLN A 261 14.69 -16.40 17.86
N PHE A 262 13.84 -15.39 17.91
CA PHE A 262 13.55 -14.60 19.10
C PHE A 262 12.21 -15.03 19.70
N LYS A 263 11.88 -14.53 20.90
CA LYS A 263 10.61 -14.79 21.58
C LYS A 263 10.08 -13.51 22.21
N GLU A 264 8.76 -13.35 22.18
CA GLU A 264 8.10 -12.35 23.02
C GLU A 264 8.21 -12.76 24.50
N LYS A 265 8.48 -11.81 25.37
CA LYS A 265 8.69 -12.07 26.79
C LYS A 265 7.42 -12.51 27.53
N GLU A 266 6.28 -11.95 27.12
CA GLU A 266 5.01 -12.11 27.83
C GLU A 266 4.32 -13.45 27.55
N ASN A 267 4.48 -13.97 26.33
CA ASN A 267 3.70 -15.12 25.83
C ASN A 267 4.55 -16.19 25.15
N GLU A 268 5.87 -15.98 25.07
CA GLU A 268 6.85 -16.86 24.43
C GLU A 268 6.57 -17.15 22.95
N ILE A 269 5.80 -16.30 22.27
CA ILE A 269 5.53 -16.47 20.83
C ILE A 269 6.85 -16.34 20.07
N PRO A 270 7.24 -17.35 19.28
CA PRO A 270 8.49 -17.32 18.54
C PRO A 270 8.39 -16.44 17.31
N ILE A 271 9.39 -15.58 17.13
CA ILE A 271 9.60 -14.75 15.95
C ILE A 271 10.88 -15.24 15.26
N THR A 272 10.77 -15.68 14.02
CA THR A 272 11.93 -16.18 13.27
C THR A 272 12.31 -15.17 12.19
N GLU A 273 13.58 -14.76 12.20
CA GLU A 273 14.14 -13.79 11.28
C GLU A 273 15.36 -14.36 10.54
N ASN A 274 15.54 -13.91 9.30
CA ASN A 274 16.67 -14.30 8.47
C ASN A 274 17.65 -13.13 8.35
N PHE A 275 18.91 -13.40 8.60
CA PHE A 275 19.98 -12.42 8.56
C PHE A 275 21.10 -12.83 7.59
N SER A 276 21.70 -11.83 6.96
CA SER A 276 23.00 -11.96 6.28
C SER A 276 23.98 -11.00 6.94
N LEU A 277 25.12 -11.56 7.42
CA LEU A 277 26.16 -10.79 8.11
C LEU A 277 27.48 -10.90 7.32
N SER A 278 28.07 -9.74 7.00
CA SER A 278 29.46 -9.71 6.53
C SER A 278 30.37 -9.57 7.74
N LEU A 279 31.24 -10.56 7.96
CA LEU A 279 32.12 -10.66 9.13
C LEU A 279 33.59 -10.40 8.74
N THR A 280 34.30 -9.63 9.56
CA THR A 280 35.75 -9.47 9.50
C THR A 280 36.37 -9.88 10.83
N GLU A 281 37.62 -10.28 10.81
CA GLU A 281 38.40 -10.57 12.01
C GLU A 281 39.29 -9.34 12.33
N LYS A 282 39.09 -8.76 13.54
CA LYS A 282 39.89 -7.64 14.05
C LYS A 282 40.50 -8.02 15.39
N SER A 283 41.82 -8.06 15.46
CA SER A 283 42.56 -8.42 16.70
C SER A 283 42.13 -9.75 17.34
N GLY A 284 41.83 -10.76 16.52
CA GLY A 284 41.40 -12.08 16.98
C GLY A 284 39.92 -12.18 17.41
N GLN A 285 39.12 -11.15 17.13
CA GLN A 285 37.68 -11.15 17.39
C GLN A 285 36.92 -10.89 16.08
N TYR A 286 35.74 -11.49 15.93
CA TYR A 286 34.87 -11.21 14.81
C TYR A 286 34.10 -9.91 15.03
N TYR A 287 33.86 -9.21 13.92
CA TYR A 287 33.17 -7.93 13.87
C TYR A 287 32.22 -7.91 12.67
N VAL A 288 30.99 -7.43 12.86
CA VAL A 288 29.98 -7.31 11.81
C VAL A 288 30.18 -6.02 11.04
N GLU A 289 30.70 -6.09 9.83
CA GLU A 289 30.83 -4.93 8.93
C GLU A 289 29.49 -4.50 8.33
N LYS A 290 28.58 -5.47 8.10
CA LYS A 290 27.25 -5.23 7.55
C LYS A 290 26.30 -6.30 8.03
N LEU A 291 25.12 -5.88 8.47
CA LEU A 291 23.96 -6.71 8.75
C LEU A 291 22.85 -6.38 7.74
N LYS A 292 22.11 -7.39 7.31
CA LYS A 292 20.90 -7.24 6.49
C LYS A 292 19.85 -8.23 6.96
N HIS A 293 18.63 -7.77 7.10
CA HIS A 293 17.44 -8.59 7.17
C HIS A 293 17.08 -9.14 5.77
N GLN A 294 16.60 -10.38 5.67
CA GLN A 294 16.28 -11.03 4.41
C GLN A 294 14.82 -11.49 4.34
#